data_939db67e442934faa8158b633d1ca292
#
_entry.id   939db67e442934faa8158b633d1ca292
#
_cell.length_a   1.000
_cell.length_b   1.000
_cell.length_c   1.000
_cell.angle_alpha   90.00
_cell.angle_beta   90.00
_cell.angle_gamma   90.00
#
_symmetry.space_group_name_H-M   'P 1'
#
loop_
_entity.id
_entity.type
_entity.pdbx_description
1 polymer ?
#
loop_
_entity_poly.entity_id
_entity_poly.type
_entity_poly.pdbx_seq_one_letter_code
_entity_poly.pdbx_strand_id
1 'polypeptide(L)'
;MLFPETVAMREVPTFTWGAIFQDREAARYRRVTRAAAEITKLELPAAAARMLDDQALTEQTFVMWDIIHDRTHMRGDLPFDPFMIKQRMPFFLYSLEELRCDLTAFRECVEIQKRLSARDDLDAAERAMLEHAELVQYAVIFDRIFRFAITGSRVRNYDGLGGQLLFAWLHQRRVLHWTDTSLAFDWDEVPAAVVALADAIDELYWRSIDRPKTAHWLAAYDLVRSVVTPHPASVWARGLSDDVLAGLPKGYTDAVLDDEFPLSMFFEALEKKMRPVIASTEGITGRD
;
A
#
# COMPACT_ATOMS: atom_id res chain seq x y z
N MET A 1 12.74 5.01 -4.02
CA MET A 1 14.00 5.37 -3.30
C MET A 1 15.06 4.31 -3.55
N LEU A 2 16.31 4.70 -3.79
CA LEU A 2 17.42 3.76 -3.92
C LEU A 2 18.30 3.88 -2.69
N PHE A 3 18.43 2.81 -1.91
CA PHE A 3 19.40 2.78 -0.83
C PHE A 3 20.82 2.62 -1.41
N PRO A 4 21.80 3.36 -0.89
CA PRO A 4 23.18 3.28 -1.38
C PRO A 4 23.76 1.87 -1.39
N GLU A 5 23.39 1.04 -0.43
CA GLU A 5 23.84 -0.35 -0.31
C GLU A 5 23.33 -1.29 -1.41
N THR A 6 22.31 -0.87 -2.18
CA THR A 6 21.72 -1.69 -3.23
C THR A 6 22.11 -1.29 -4.65
N VAL A 7 22.63 -0.10 -4.74
CA VAL A 7 23.27 0.37 -5.96
C VAL A 7 24.76 0.18 -5.72
N ALA A 8 25.45 -0.51 -6.60
CA ALA A 8 26.91 -0.68 -6.53
C ALA A 8 27.58 0.69 -6.73
N MET A 9 27.46 1.56 -5.74
CA MET A 9 28.08 2.86 -5.68
C MET A 9 29.45 2.76 -5.04
N ARG A 10 30.44 3.40 -5.63
CA ARG A 10 31.78 3.49 -5.06
C ARG A 10 31.85 4.40 -3.84
N GLU A 11 30.93 5.35 -3.76
CA GLU A 11 30.83 6.31 -2.65
C GLU A 11 29.35 6.45 -2.25
N VAL A 12 29.08 6.45 -0.94
CA VAL A 12 27.76 6.71 -0.41
C VAL A 12 27.44 8.20 -0.56
N PRO A 13 26.34 8.58 -1.19
CA PRO A 13 25.96 9.98 -1.29
C PRO A 13 25.81 10.63 0.09
N THR A 14 26.24 11.86 0.24
CA THR A 14 26.09 12.63 1.48
C THR A 14 24.67 13.14 1.72
N PHE A 15 23.74 12.89 0.78
CA PHE A 15 22.33 13.25 0.91
C PHE A 15 21.45 12.04 0.59
N THR A 16 20.29 11.97 1.22
CA THR A 16 19.29 10.93 0.98
C THR A 16 18.42 11.32 -0.20
N TRP A 17 18.35 10.46 -1.21
CA TRP A 17 17.55 10.68 -2.42
C TRP A 17 16.03 10.70 -2.15
N GLY A 18 15.60 10.07 -1.06
CA GLY A 18 14.19 9.98 -0.68
C GLY A 18 13.54 11.30 -0.26
N ALA A 19 14.33 12.27 0.21
CA ALA A 19 13.81 13.57 0.65
C ALA A 19 13.25 14.45 -0.49
N ILE A 20 13.56 14.13 -1.75
CA ILE A 20 13.21 14.98 -2.92
C ILE A 20 11.71 14.91 -3.24
N PHE A 21 11.03 13.81 -2.89
CA PHE A 21 9.63 13.58 -3.25
C PHE A 21 8.66 13.70 -2.07
N GLN A 22 9.15 13.72 -0.85
CA GLN A 22 8.31 13.67 0.34
C GLN A 22 7.38 14.88 0.46
N ASP A 23 7.82 16.05 0.07
CA ASP A 23 7.00 17.26 0.06
C ASP A 23 5.75 17.09 -0.82
N ARG A 24 5.90 16.48 -1.99
CA ARG A 24 4.81 16.21 -2.93
C ARG A 24 3.89 15.10 -2.42
N GLU A 25 4.47 14.01 -1.95
CA GLU A 25 3.68 12.87 -1.48
C GLU A 25 2.85 13.25 -0.25
N ALA A 26 3.43 13.97 0.69
CA ALA A 26 2.72 14.52 1.85
C ALA A 26 1.61 15.50 1.44
N ALA A 27 1.88 16.43 0.53
CA ALA A 27 0.88 17.39 0.06
C ALA A 27 -0.27 16.68 -0.68
N ARG A 28 0.05 15.70 -1.53
CA ARG A 28 -0.94 14.89 -2.25
C ARG A 28 -1.79 14.07 -1.30
N TYR A 29 -1.17 13.37 -0.36
CA TYR A 29 -1.84 12.60 0.68
C TYR A 29 -2.85 13.46 1.45
N ARG A 30 -2.43 14.62 1.96
CA ARG A 30 -3.27 15.54 2.73
C ARG A 30 -4.49 15.98 1.92
N ARG A 31 -4.32 16.35 0.65
CA ARG A 31 -5.41 16.80 -0.21
C ARG A 31 -6.36 15.67 -0.55
N VAL A 32 -5.85 14.51 -0.94
CA VAL A 32 -6.66 13.35 -1.34
C VAL A 32 -7.42 12.78 -0.14
N THR A 33 -6.74 12.57 0.99
CA THR A 33 -7.36 12.00 2.19
C THR A 33 -8.44 12.91 2.76
N ARG A 34 -8.20 14.23 2.80
CA ARG A 34 -9.23 15.20 3.25
C ARG A 34 -10.49 15.13 2.39
N ALA A 35 -10.32 15.18 1.07
CA ALA A 35 -11.45 15.11 0.15
C ALA A 35 -12.18 13.76 0.22
N ALA A 36 -11.45 12.67 0.35
CA ALA A 36 -12.06 11.34 0.51
C ALA A 36 -12.84 11.23 1.81
N ALA A 37 -12.30 11.74 2.92
CA ALA A 37 -13.01 11.77 4.21
C ALA A 37 -14.30 12.58 4.14
N GLU A 38 -14.27 13.75 3.50
CA GLU A 38 -15.47 14.59 3.28
C GLU A 38 -16.51 13.86 2.40
N ILE A 39 -16.10 13.29 1.29
CA ILE A 39 -16.99 12.57 0.34
C ILE A 39 -17.64 11.36 1.02
N THR A 40 -16.88 10.64 1.84
CA THR A 40 -17.32 9.41 2.50
C THR A 40 -17.85 9.64 3.92
N LYS A 41 -17.89 10.89 4.39
CA LYS A 41 -18.27 11.27 5.77
C LYS A 41 -17.49 10.48 6.83
N LEU A 42 -16.22 10.19 6.55
CA LEU A 42 -15.35 9.46 7.45
C LEU A 42 -14.93 10.37 8.61
N GLU A 43 -15.21 9.94 9.83
CA GLU A 43 -14.65 10.55 11.03
C GLU A 43 -13.20 10.09 11.20
N LEU A 44 -12.27 11.04 11.10
CA LEU A 44 -10.85 10.76 11.23
C LEU A 44 -10.43 10.74 12.71
N PRO A 45 -9.57 9.79 13.13
CA PRO A 45 -8.90 9.86 14.41
C PRO A 45 -8.12 11.18 14.55
N ALA A 46 -8.06 11.73 15.78
CA ALA A 46 -7.45 13.03 16.03
C ALA A 46 -5.99 13.12 15.53
N ALA A 47 -5.21 12.06 15.70
CA ALA A 47 -3.84 12.00 15.21
C ALA A 47 -3.78 12.06 13.67
N ALA A 48 -4.64 11.31 12.98
CA ALA A 48 -4.76 11.35 11.53
C ALA A 48 -5.22 12.73 11.02
N ALA A 49 -6.20 13.34 11.66
CA ALA A 49 -6.66 14.69 11.31
C ALA A 49 -5.53 15.72 11.42
N ARG A 50 -4.70 15.64 12.47
CA ARG A 50 -3.53 16.52 12.64
C ARG A 50 -2.53 16.40 11.51
N MET A 51 -2.28 15.21 10.98
CA MET A 51 -1.43 15.05 9.77
C MET A 51 -1.96 15.85 8.58
N LEU A 52 -3.28 15.93 8.41
CA LEU A 52 -3.85 16.67 7.28
C LEU A 52 -3.61 18.17 7.38
N ASP A 53 -3.37 18.69 8.59
CA ASP A 53 -3.16 20.11 8.84
C ASP A 53 -1.67 20.50 8.91
N ASP A 54 -0.77 19.51 9.08
CA ASP A 54 0.67 19.74 9.25
C ASP A 54 1.48 19.03 8.15
N GLN A 55 2.02 19.82 7.22
CA GLN A 55 2.84 19.34 6.12
C GLN A 55 4.14 18.70 6.61
N ALA A 56 4.83 19.34 7.56
CA ALA A 56 6.12 18.88 8.06
C ALA A 56 5.97 17.55 8.85
N LEU A 57 4.92 17.44 9.66
CA LEU A 57 4.59 16.20 10.36
C LEU A 57 4.32 15.06 9.38
N THR A 58 3.57 15.35 8.32
CA THR A 58 3.26 14.35 7.28
C THR A 58 4.52 13.93 6.51
N GLU A 59 5.38 14.89 6.13
CA GLU A 59 6.66 14.58 5.47
C GLU A 59 7.55 13.64 6.31
N GLN A 60 7.70 13.94 7.60
CA GLN A 60 8.49 13.12 8.50
C GLN A 60 7.89 11.72 8.70
N THR A 61 6.57 11.62 8.76
CA THR A 61 5.87 10.35 8.82
C THR A 61 6.09 9.52 7.57
N PHE A 62 6.03 10.12 6.39
CA PHE A 62 6.33 9.45 5.12
C PHE A 62 7.78 9.01 5.02
N VAL A 63 8.74 9.79 5.55
CA VAL A 63 10.14 9.35 5.63
C VAL A 63 10.28 8.07 6.44
N MET A 64 9.63 7.97 7.59
CA MET A 64 9.65 6.74 8.39
C MET A 64 9.03 5.56 7.64
N TRP A 65 7.88 5.78 7.00
CA TRP A 65 7.22 4.76 6.19
C TRP A 65 8.13 4.26 5.06
N ASP A 66 8.66 5.17 4.24
CA ASP A 66 9.49 4.83 3.08
C ASP A 66 10.76 4.09 3.47
N ILE A 67 11.41 4.47 4.58
CA ILE A 67 12.61 3.79 5.05
C ILE A 67 12.32 2.32 5.35
N ILE A 68 11.21 2.02 6.02
CA ILE A 68 10.84 0.64 6.35
C ILE A 68 10.39 -0.11 5.11
N HIS A 69 9.54 0.52 4.28
CA HIS A 69 9.03 -0.03 3.04
C HIS A 69 10.16 -0.45 2.10
N ASP A 70 11.04 0.48 1.75
CA ASP A 70 12.14 0.25 0.82
C ASP A 70 13.14 -0.79 1.34
N ARG A 71 13.44 -0.76 2.65
CA ARG A 71 14.28 -1.81 3.24
C ARG A 71 13.64 -3.19 3.17
N THR A 72 12.33 -3.26 3.23
CA THR A 72 11.62 -4.54 3.16
C THR A 72 11.82 -5.23 1.82
N HIS A 73 11.87 -4.49 0.71
CA HIS A 73 12.22 -5.04 -0.59
C HIS A 73 13.59 -5.74 -0.60
N MET A 74 14.46 -5.39 0.33
CA MET A 74 15.88 -5.70 0.30
C MET A 74 16.36 -6.58 1.44
N ARG A 75 15.52 -6.82 2.44
CA ARG A 75 15.93 -7.58 3.64
C ARG A 75 16.30 -9.03 3.35
N GLY A 76 15.85 -9.57 2.20
CA GLY A 76 16.09 -10.97 1.88
C GLY A 76 15.40 -11.94 2.86
N ASP A 77 14.39 -11.48 3.57
CA ASP A 77 13.64 -12.28 4.54
C ASP A 77 12.84 -13.39 3.86
N LEU A 78 12.54 -13.20 2.59
CA LEU A 78 11.86 -14.21 1.78
C LEU A 78 12.88 -15.13 1.09
N PRO A 79 12.50 -16.37 0.85
CA PRO A 79 13.39 -17.38 0.26
C PRO A 79 13.77 -17.10 -1.20
N PHE A 80 13.16 -16.14 -1.84
CA PHE A 80 13.49 -15.67 -3.18
C PHE A 80 13.41 -14.14 -3.19
N ASP A 81 14.12 -13.52 -4.11
CA ASP A 81 14.09 -12.07 -4.30
C ASP A 81 12.68 -11.63 -4.67
N PRO A 82 11.95 -10.94 -3.76
CA PRO A 82 10.59 -10.49 -4.03
C PRO A 82 10.57 -9.28 -4.96
N PHE A 83 11.67 -8.54 -5.05
CA PHE A 83 11.80 -7.39 -5.94
C PHE A 83 12.15 -7.84 -7.36
N MET A 84 11.16 -8.19 -8.08
CA MET A 84 11.21 -8.97 -9.31
C MET A 84 11.52 -8.15 -10.57
N ILE A 85 12.30 -7.07 -10.48
CA ILE A 85 12.74 -6.28 -11.65
C ILE A 85 13.36 -7.18 -12.74
N LYS A 86 13.98 -8.26 -12.33
CA LYS A 86 14.62 -9.24 -13.23
C LYS A 86 13.76 -10.47 -13.54
N GLN A 87 12.63 -10.63 -12.87
CA GLN A 87 11.78 -11.78 -13.03
C GLN A 87 10.52 -11.38 -13.81
N ARG A 88 10.08 -12.28 -14.67
CA ARG A 88 8.82 -12.11 -15.40
C ARG A 88 7.71 -12.71 -14.58
N MET A 89 6.72 -11.92 -14.28
CA MET A 89 5.56 -12.33 -13.53
C MET A 89 4.34 -11.48 -13.91
N PRO A 90 3.12 -11.96 -13.64
CA PRO A 90 1.92 -11.18 -13.82
C PRO A 90 2.00 -9.86 -13.04
N PHE A 91 1.49 -8.80 -13.64
CA PHE A 91 1.59 -7.45 -13.10
C PHE A 91 1.00 -7.30 -11.69
N PHE A 92 -0.07 -8.02 -11.38
CA PHE A 92 -0.68 -7.98 -10.06
C PHE A 92 0.22 -8.47 -8.91
N LEU A 93 1.26 -9.24 -9.20
CA LEU A 93 2.23 -9.66 -8.19
C LEU A 93 3.11 -8.49 -7.73
N TYR A 94 3.37 -7.51 -8.59
CA TYR A 94 4.02 -6.26 -8.17
C TYR A 94 3.15 -5.52 -7.15
N SER A 95 1.82 -5.49 -7.38
CA SER A 95 0.89 -4.89 -6.42
C SER A 95 0.91 -5.59 -5.06
N LEU A 96 1.02 -6.91 -5.05
CA LEU A 96 1.12 -7.68 -3.79
C LEU A 96 2.46 -7.43 -3.09
N GLU A 97 3.55 -7.29 -3.84
CA GLU A 97 4.86 -7.00 -3.26
C GLU A 97 4.90 -5.60 -2.62
N GLU A 98 4.40 -4.59 -3.32
CA GLU A 98 4.27 -3.24 -2.78
C GLU A 98 3.38 -3.21 -1.53
N LEU A 99 2.24 -3.92 -1.58
CA LEU A 99 1.38 -4.04 -0.41
C LEU A 99 2.10 -4.76 0.75
N ARG A 100 2.84 -5.84 0.48
CA ARG A 100 3.61 -6.56 1.50
C ARG A 100 4.60 -5.64 2.21
N CYS A 101 5.29 -4.79 1.47
CA CYS A 101 6.24 -3.83 2.04
C CYS A 101 5.55 -2.79 2.91
N ASP A 102 4.41 -2.27 2.49
CA ASP A 102 3.61 -1.35 3.31
C ASP A 102 3.03 -2.00 4.56
N LEU A 103 2.53 -3.23 4.44
CA LEU A 103 2.02 -3.97 5.59
C LEU A 103 3.15 -4.35 6.57
N THR A 104 4.36 -4.54 6.08
CA THR A 104 5.54 -4.70 6.94
C THR A 104 5.84 -3.41 7.67
N ALA A 105 5.82 -2.25 6.99
CA ALA A 105 5.97 -0.95 7.63
C ALA A 105 4.90 -0.72 8.70
N PHE A 106 3.65 -1.07 8.39
CA PHE A 106 2.54 -0.99 9.34
C PHE A 106 2.79 -1.87 10.58
N ARG A 107 3.13 -3.15 10.39
CA ARG A 107 3.40 -4.11 11.48
C ARG A 107 4.56 -3.67 12.37
N GLU A 108 5.67 -3.23 11.78
CA GLU A 108 6.80 -2.69 12.54
C GLU A 108 6.40 -1.47 13.37
N CYS A 109 5.55 -0.60 12.82
CA CYS A 109 5.03 0.57 13.54
C CYS A 109 4.09 0.19 14.69
N VAL A 110 3.25 -0.85 14.53
CA VAL A 110 2.44 -1.41 15.63
C VAL A 110 3.34 -1.92 16.76
N GLU A 111 4.41 -2.65 16.44
CA GLU A 111 5.34 -3.17 17.44
C GLU A 111 6.16 -2.05 18.12
N ILE A 112 6.58 -1.02 17.38
CA ILE A 112 7.21 0.18 17.95
C ILE A 112 6.27 0.87 18.93
N GLN A 113 5.03 1.12 18.51
CA GLN A 113 4.01 1.76 19.34
C GLN A 113 3.78 0.97 20.63
N LYS A 114 3.57 -0.33 20.52
CA LYS A 114 3.36 -1.23 21.67
C LYS A 114 4.55 -1.22 22.63
N ARG A 115 5.77 -1.31 22.11
CA ARG A 115 7.00 -1.33 22.90
C ARG A 115 7.24 0.01 23.62
N LEU A 116 7.07 1.13 22.93
CA LEU A 116 7.35 2.44 23.48
C LEU A 116 6.23 2.93 24.41
N SER A 117 4.97 2.63 24.12
CA SER A 117 3.84 2.99 24.99
C SER A 117 3.87 2.27 26.35
N ALA A 118 4.62 1.19 26.48
CA ALA A 118 4.79 0.48 27.74
C ALA A 118 5.87 1.12 28.68
N ARG A 119 6.47 2.22 28.25
CA ARG A 119 7.57 2.89 28.98
C ARG A 119 7.20 4.33 29.33
N ASP A 120 7.56 4.74 30.55
CA ASP A 120 7.34 6.11 31.05
C ASP A 120 8.57 7.02 30.84
N ASP A 121 9.74 6.44 30.58
CA ASP A 121 11.05 7.12 30.56
C ASP A 121 11.57 7.40 29.13
N LEU A 122 10.68 7.70 28.19
CA LEU A 122 11.05 7.97 26.81
C LEU A 122 11.86 9.27 26.68
N ASP A 123 12.94 9.21 25.92
CA ASP A 123 13.64 10.42 25.49
C ASP A 123 12.87 11.14 24.33
N ALA A 124 13.43 12.27 23.85
CA ALA A 124 12.77 13.07 22.82
C ALA A 124 12.69 12.33 21.46
N ALA A 125 13.72 11.54 21.12
CA ALA A 125 13.74 10.78 19.87
C ALA A 125 12.79 9.60 19.93
N GLU A 126 12.68 8.91 21.06
CA GLU A 126 11.74 7.83 21.29
C GLU A 126 10.28 8.33 21.27
N ARG A 127 10.00 9.50 21.85
CA ARG A 127 8.67 10.12 21.74
C ARG A 127 8.28 10.47 20.31
N ALA A 128 9.22 11.04 19.54
CA ALA A 128 8.99 11.32 18.13
C ALA A 128 8.77 10.02 17.32
N MET A 129 9.56 8.98 17.61
CA MET A 129 9.39 7.67 16.98
C MET A 129 8.02 7.05 17.30
N LEU A 130 7.56 7.14 18.55
CA LEU A 130 6.23 6.68 18.97
C LEU A 130 5.12 7.41 18.22
N GLU A 131 5.21 8.73 18.13
CA GLU A 131 4.26 9.56 17.39
C GLU A 131 4.20 9.15 15.92
N HIS A 132 5.34 9.10 15.24
CA HIS A 132 5.37 8.73 13.83
C HIS A 132 4.94 7.27 13.60
N ALA A 133 5.21 6.35 14.51
CA ALA A 133 4.75 4.96 14.40
C ALA A 133 3.22 4.86 14.43
N GLU A 134 2.52 5.67 15.20
CA GLU A 134 1.07 5.77 15.13
C GLU A 134 0.61 6.36 13.79
N LEU A 135 1.23 7.46 13.35
CA LEU A 135 0.85 8.16 12.15
C LEU A 135 1.09 7.38 10.86
N VAL A 136 2.16 6.57 10.80
CA VAL A 136 2.41 5.65 9.66
C VAL A 136 1.26 4.67 9.46
N GLN A 137 0.67 4.17 10.54
CA GLN A 137 -0.47 3.25 10.43
C GLN A 137 -1.65 3.90 9.70
N TYR A 138 -1.98 5.16 10.03
CA TYR A 138 -3.02 5.91 9.31
C TYR A 138 -2.60 6.25 7.88
N ALA A 139 -1.34 6.63 7.67
CA ALA A 139 -0.82 6.96 6.34
C ALA A 139 -0.95 5.79 5.38
N VAL A 140 -0.52 4.60 5.79
CA VAL A 140 -0.62 3.37 4.98
C VAL A 140 -2.07 3.08 4.59
N ILE A 141 -3.00 3.11 5.56
CA ILE A 141 -4.41 2.80 5.30
C ILE A 141 -5.02 3.80 4.33
N PHE A 142 -4.89 5.08 4.61
CA PHE A 142 -5.58 6.10 3.81
C PHE A 142 -4.96 6.25 2.43
N ASP A 143 -3.63 6.18 2.32
CA ASP A 143 -2.98 6.30 1.03
C ASP A 143 -3.28 5.10 0.14
N ARG A 144 -3.26 3.88 0.69
CA ARG A 144 -3.63 2.67 -0.04
C ARG A 144 -5.08 2.69 -0.50
N ILE A 145 -6.02 3.08 0.37
CA ILE A 145 -7.45 3.04 0.06
C ILE A 145 -7.89 4.23 -0.80
N PHE A 146 -7.42 5.45 -0.48
CA PHE A 146 -7.97 6.66 -1.11
C PHE A 146 -7.15 7.19 -2.27
N ARG A 147 -5.87 6.85 -2.37
CA ARG A 147 -5.00 7.33 -3.44
C ARG A 147 -4.57 6.21 -4.37
N PHE A 148 -3.81 5.27 -3.90
CA PHE A 148 -3.24 4.22 -4.76
C PHE A 148 -4.31 3.39 -5.47
N ALA A 149 -5.42 3.09 -4.82
CA ALA A 149 -6.50 2.30 -5.42
C ALA A 149 -7.19 2.97 -6.60
N ILE A 150 -7.08 4.30 -6.73
CA ILE A 150 -7.84 5.10 -7.72
C ILE A 150 -7.00 6.06 -8.57
N THR A 151 -5.69 6.17 -8.32
CA THR A 151 -4.80 7.02 -9.12
C THR A 151 -4.18 6.27 -10.29
N GLY A 152 -3.91 6.99 -11.36
CA GLY A 152 -3.25 6.46 -12.54
C GLY A 152 -4.15 5.61 -13.44
N SER A 153 -3.51 4.91 -14.37
CA SER A 153 -4.19 3.97 -15.26
C SER A 153 -4.45 2.66 -14.52
N ARG A 154 -5.68 2.14 -14.58
CA ARG A 154 -6.03 0.81 -14.06
C ARG A 154 -5.16 -0.31 -14.65
N VAL A 155 -4.60 -0.06 -15.79
CA VAL A 155 -3.79 -1.00 -16.54
C VAL A 155 -2.32 -0.97 -16.12
N ARG A 156 -1.83 0.11 -15.51
CA ARG A 156 -0.41 0.27 -15.16
C ARG A 156 -0.15 0.79 -13.75
N ASN A 157 -1.18 0.86 -12.92
CA ASN A 157 -1.03 1.21 -11.52
C ASN A 157 -0.81 -0.07 -10.70
N TYR A 158 0.42 -0.47 -10.52
CA TYR A 158 0.76 -1.66 -9.74
C TYR A 158 0.43 -1.52 -8.24
N ASP A 159 0.19 -0.32 -7.75
CA ASP A 159 -0.26 -0.07 -6.37
C ASP A 159 -1.77 -0.26 -6.16
N GLY A 160 -2.56 -0.12 -7.23
CA GLY A 160 -4.02 -0.03 -7.12
C GLY A 160 -4.68 -1.26 -6.53
N LEU A 161 -4.24 -2.45 -6.94
CA LEU A 161 -4.76 -3.70 -6.41
C LEU A 161 -4.53 -3.83 -4.91
N GLY A 162 -3.35 -3.39 -4.43
CA GLY A 162 -3.02 -3.43 -3.00
C GLY A 162 -4.03 -2.66 -2.15
N GLY A 163 -4.44 -1.49 -2.60
CA GLY A 163 -5.47 -0.69 -1.90
C GLY A 163 -6.84 -1.36 -1.91
N GLN A 164 -7.24 -1.96 -3.03
CA GLN A 164 -8.50 -2.70 -3.11
C GLN A 164 -8.51 -3.96 -2.23
N LEU A 165 -7.38 -4.67 -2.18
CA LEU A 165 -7.23 -5.85 -1.34
C LEU A 165 -7.30 -5.50 0.15
N LEU A 166 -6.61 -4.45 0.58
CA LEU A 166 -6.66 -3.97 1.95
C LEU A 166 -8.08 -3.56 2.37
N PHE A 167 -8.75 -2.78 1.52
CA PHE A 167 -10.15 -2.39 1.75
C PHE A 167 -11.07 -3.60 1.91
N ALA A 168 -11.04 -4.53 0.96
CA ALA A 168 -11.90 -5.69 0.95
C ALA A 168 -11.63 -6.62 2.13
N TRP A 169 -10.35 -6.77 2.51
CA TRP A 169 -9.95 -7.56 3.68
C TRP A 169 -10.51 -7.01 4.98
N LEU A 170 -10.38 -5.70 5.20
CA LEU A 170 -10.94 -5.03 6.38
C LEU A 170 -12.47 -5.11 6.40
N HIS A 171 -13.10 -4.96 5.23
CA HIS A 171 -14.56 -5.06 5.10
C HIS A 171 -15.08 -6.48 5.40
N GLN A 172 -14.43 -7.52 4.87
CA GLN A 172 -14.81 -8.92 5.17
C GLN A 172 -14.68 -9.25 6.66
N ARG A 173 -13.74 -8.64 7.36
CA ARG A 173 -13.53 -8.80 8.80
C ARG A 173 -14.42 -7.91 9.67
N ARG A 174 -15.27 -7.11 9.02
CA ARG A 174 -16.18 -6.17 9.72
C ARG A 174 -15.43 -5.12 10.54
N VAL A 175 -14.24 -4.75 10.12
CA VAL A 175 -13.42 -3.68 10.70
C VAL A 175 -13.61 -2.38 9.92
N LEU A 176 -13.97 -2.49 8.64
CA LEU A 176 -14.34 -1.38 7.77
C LEU A 176 -15.79 -1.56 7.34
N HIS A 177 -16.56 -0.50 7.48
CA HIS A 177 -17.98 -0.47 7.14
C HIS A 177 -18.24 0.64 6.13
N TRP A 178 -18.97 0.34 5.08
CA TRP A 178 -19.35 1.35 4.10
C TRP A 178 -20.81 1.21 3.69
N THR A 179 -21.40 2.36 3.37
CA THR A 179 -22.74 2.48 2.81
C THR A 179 -22.66 3.35 1.53
N ASP A 180 -23.77 3.60 0.89
CA ASP A 180 -23.81 4.50 -0.27
C ASP A 180 -23.30 5.92 0.02
N THR A 181 -23.23 6.31 1.30
CA THR A 181 -22.94 7.69 1.70
C THR A 181 -21.84 7.84 2.76
N SER A 182 -21.37 6.76 3.35
CA SER A 182 -20.44 6.83 4.49
C SER A 182 -19.46 5.68 4.53
N LEU A 183 -18.31 5.95 5.14
CA LEU A 183 -17.27 4.99 5.48
C LEU A 183 -16.95 5.14 6.97
N ALA A 184 -16.74 4.03 7.66
CA ALA A 184 -16.33 4.01 9.05
C ALA A 184 -15.37 2.84 9.31
N PHE A 185 -14.56 2.98 10.36
CA PHE A 185 -13.62 1.95 10.81
C PHE A 185 -13.78 1.70 12.31
N ASP A 186 -13.66 0.46 12.72
CA ASP A 186 -13.48 0.07 14.12
C ASP A 186 -11.98 0.16 14.43
N TRP A 187 -11.50 1.37 14.73
CA TRP A 187 -10.07 1.70 14.80
C TRP A 187 -9.26 0.82 15.75
N ASP A 188 -9.85 0.36 16.84
CA ASP A 188 -9.19 -0.52 17.80
C ASP A 188 -8.88 -1.91 17.21
N GLU A 189 -9.65 -2.35 16.23
CA GLU A 189 -9.50 -3.65 15.55
C GLU A 189 -8.62 -3.58 14.29
N VAL A 190 -8.40 -2.37 13.77
CA VAL A 190 -7.63 -2.16 12.53
C VAL A 190 -6.22 -2.75 12.62
N PRO A 191 -5.41 -2.52 13.68
CA PRO A 191 -4.04 -3.03 13.72
C PRO A 191 -3.98 -4.56 13.60
N ALA A 192 -4.83 -5.27 14.34
CA ALA A 192 -4.86 -6.73 14.30
C ALA A 192 -5.30 -7.25 12.92
N ALA A 193 -6.29 -6.62 12.31
CA ALA A 193 -6.79 -7.03 11.00
C ALA A 193 -5.76 -6.78 9.88
N VAL A 194 -5.02 -5.68 9.94
CA VAL A 194 -3.97 -5.36 8.95
C VAL A 194 -2.76 -6.29 9.10
N VAL A 195 -2.33 -6.57 10.33
CA VAL A 195 -1.26 -7.54 10.60
C VAL A 195 -1.63 -8.93 10.09
N ALA A 196 -2.89 -9.36 10.27
CA ALA A 196 -3.36 -10.63 9.74
C ALA A 196 -3.33 -10.70 8.19
N LEU A 197 -3.47 -9.58 7.49
CA LEU A 197 -3.26 -9.54 6.03
C LEU A 197 -1.77 -9.67 5.69
N ALA A 198 -0.91 -8.99 6.43
CA ALA A 198 0.54 -9.13 6.28
C ALA A 198 0.97 -10.59 6.43
N ASP A 199 0.51 -11.26 7.48
CA ASP A 199 0.80 -12.66 7.74
C ASP A 199 0.30 -13.58 6.61
N ALA A 200 -0.90 -13.33 6.08
CA ALA A 200 -1.46 -14.11 4.98
C ALA A 200 -0.65 -13.98 3.68
N ILE A 201 -0.12 -12.78 3.39
CA ILE A 201 0.74 -12.55 2.23
C ILE A 201 2.12 -13.18 2.45
N ASP A 202 2.73 -13.01 3.62
CA ASP A 202 4.02 -13.63 3.94
C ASP A 202 3.91 -15.18 3.86
N GLU A 203 2.84 -15.75 4.39
CA GLU A 203 2.58 -17.19 4.30
C GLU A 203 2.43 -17.68 2.85
N LEU A 204 1.76 -16.90 2.00
CA LEU A 204 1.66 -17.19 0.55
C LEU A 204 3.05 -17.30 -0.08
N TYR A 205 3.96 -16.37 0.22
CA TYR A 205 5.32 -16.38 -0.31
C TYR A 205 6.12 -17.57 0.22
N TRP A 206 6.06 -17.86 1.52
CA TRP A 206 6.74 -19.00 2.13
C TRP A 206 6.27 -20.34 1.60
N ARG A 207 4.97 -20.52 1.39
CA ARG A 207 4.40 -21.75 0.83
C ARG A 207 4.79 -22.00 -0.63
N SER A 208 5.29 -20.98 -1.30
CA SER A 208 5.64 -21.03 -2.72
C SER A 208 7.12 -21.28 -2.96
N ILE A 209 7.95 -21.35 -1.91
CA ILE A 209 9.41 -21.43 -2.00
C ILE A 209 9.91 -22.59 -2.88
N ASP A 210 9.30 -23.75 -2.73
CA ASP A 210 9.71 -24.99 -3.43
C ASP A 210 8.78 -25.29 -4.63
N ARG A 211 7.98 -24.33 -5.06
CA ARG A 211 6.99 -24.53 -6.12
C ARG A 211 7.39 -23.83 -7.43
N PRO A 212 6.91 -24.33 -8.57
CA PRO A 212 7.04 -23.60 -9.83
C PRO A 212 6.40 -22.20 -9.72
N LYS A 213 6.96 -21.21 -10.41
CA LYS A 213 6.46 -19.82 -10.40
C LYS A 213 4.97 -19.70 -10.70
N THR A 214 4.48 -20.48 -11.68
CA THR A 214 3.06 -20.53 -12.02
C THR A 214 2.16 -20.97 -10.86
N ALA A 215 2.64 -21.88 -10.01
CA ALA A 215 1.90 -22.29 -8.82
C ALA A 215 1.80 -21.15 -7.79
N HIS A 216 2.85 -20.36 -7.65
CA HIS A 216 2.80 -19.13 -6.83
C HIS A 216 1.83 -18.11 -7.43
N TRP A 217 1.86 -17.88 -8.74
CA TRP A 217 0.97 -16.93 -9.40
C TRP A 217 -0.50 -17.32 -9.23
N LEU A 218 -0.83 -18.60 -9.36
CA LEU A 218 -2.19 -19.11 -9.11
C LEU A 218 -2.62 -18.93 -7.67
N ALA A 219 -1.75 -19.27 -6.71
CA ALA A 219 -2.04 -19.11 -5.30
C ALA A 219 -2.26 -17.63 -4.91
N ALA A 220 -1.46 -16.72 -5.48
CA ALA A 220 -1.63 -15.29 -5.31
C ALA A 220 -2.95 -14.78 -5.92
N TYR A 221 -3.28 -15.25 -7.11
CA TYR A 221 -4.55 -14.95 -7.77
C TYR A 221 -5.74 -15.43 -6.93
N ASP A 222 -5.67 -16.63 -6.39
CA ASP A 222 -6.72 -17.21 -5.54
C ASP A 222 -6.86 -16.43 -4.23
N LEU A 223 -5.75 -16.00 -3.62
CA LEU A 223 -5.79 -15.13 -2.44
C LEU A 223 -6.55 -13.84 -2.74
N VAL A 224 -6.19 -13.14 -3.81
CA VAL A 224 -6.86 -11.89 -4.20
C VAL A 224 -8.34 -12.13 -4.46
N ARG A 225 -8.71 -13.15 -5.23
CA ARG A 225 -10.11 -13.47 -5.54
C ARG A 225 -10.93 -13.89 -4.33
N SER A 226 -10.31 -14.50 -3.34
CA SER A 226 -11.01 -14.88 -2.10
C SER A 226 -11.40 -13.67 -1.25
N VAL A 227 -10.70 -12.55 -1.44
CA VAL A 227 -10.91 -11.30 -0.68
C VAL A 227 -11.67 -10.28 -1.50
N VAL A 228 -11.21 -9.99 -2.72
CA VAL A 228 -11.85 -9.01 -3.61
C VAL A 228 -12.78 -9.74 -4.56
N THR A 229 -14.08 -9.49 -4.44
CA THR A 229 -15.06 -10.00 -5.40
C THR A 229 -14.99 -9.14 -6.67
N PRO A 230 -14.45 -9.68 -7.78
CA PRO A 230 -14.31 -8.90 -9.00
C PRO A 230 -15.67 -8.61 -9.63
N HIS A 231 -15.81 -7.42 -10.21
CA HIS A 231 -16.99 -7.10 -11.02
C HIS A 231 -17.11 -8.12 -12.16
N PRO A 232 -18.32 -8.60 -12.50
CA PRO A 232 -18.52 -9.63 -13.54
C PRO A 232 -17.94 -9.27 -14.93
N ALA A 233 -17.84 -7.98 -15.24
CA ALA A 233 -17.23 -7.50 -16.49
C ALA A 233 -15.69 -7.46 -16.42
N SER A 234 -15.09 -7.59 -15.24
CA SER A 234 -13.64 -7.58 -15.06
C SER A 234 -12.99 -8.83 -15.66
N VAL A 235 -11.79 -8.65 -16.22
CA VAL A 235 -10.92 -9.76 -16.65
C VAL A 235 -10.66 -10.73 -15.50
N TRP A 236 -10.55 -10.24 -14.29
CA TRP A 236 -10.39 -11.05 -13.08
C TRP A 236 -11.49 -12.08 -12.86
N ALA A 237 -12.73 -11.77 -13.28
CA ALA A 237 -13.84 -12.72 -13.18
C ALA A 237 -13.69 -13.93 -14.12
N ARG A 238 -12.90 -13.79 -15.19
CA ARG A 238 -12.67 -14.85 -16.21
C ARG A 238 -11.56 -15.80 -15.86
N GLY A 239 -10.70 -15.46 -14.91
CA GLY A 239 -9.50 -16.21 -14.56
C GLY A 239 -8.25 -15.77 -15.34
N LEU A 240 -7.10 -16.34 -14.96
CA LEU A 240 -5.85 -16.12 -15.69
C LEU A 240 -5.88 -16.86 -17.04
N SER A 241 -5.44 -16.19 -18.11
CA SER A 241 -5.38 -16.79 -19.42
C SER A 241 -4.24 -17.82 -19.53
N ASP A 242 -4.39 -18.74 -20.48
CA ASP A 242 -3.35 -19.76 -20.78
C ASP A 242 -2.01 -19.13 -21.14
N ASP A 243 -2.01 -17.99 -21.81
CA ASP A 243 -0.80 -17.22 -22.13
C ASP A 243 -0.05 -16.75 -20.89
N VAL A 244 -0.79 -16.30 -19.87
CA VAL A 244 -0.23 -15.93 -18.56
C VAL A 244 0.36 -17.18 -17.90
N LEU A 245 -0.36 -18.29 -17.90
CA LEU A 245 0.04 -19.55 -17.25
C LEU A 245 1.20 -20.24 -17.96
N ALA A 246 1.31 -20.10 -19.27
CA ALA A 246 2.41 -20.67 -20.06
C ALA A 246 3.77 -20.00 -19.79
N GLY A 247 3.79 -18.94 -19.02
CA GLY A 247 4.98 -18.11 -18.83
C GLY A 247 5.18 -17.17 -20.02
N LEU A 248 5.55 -15.99 -19.71
CA LEU A 248 5.42 -14.86 -20.60
C LEU A 248 6.66 -14.65 -21.45
N PRO A 249 6.50 -14.17 -22.69
CA PRO A 249 7.63 -13.89 -23.58
C PRO A 249 8.52 -12.77 -22.99
N LYS A 250 9.73 -12.68 -23.50
CA LYS A 250 10.68 -11.62 -23.13
C LYS A 250 10.07 -10.24 -23.36
N GLY A 251 10.05 -9.41 -22.34
CA GLY A 251 9.42 -8.07 -22.39
C GLY A 251 8.03 -7.99 -21.74
N TYR A 252 7.58 -9.04 -21.17
CA TYR A 252 6.23 -9.16 -20.60
C TYR A 252 6.07 -8.59 -19.20
N THR A 253 7.12 -8.17 -18.53
CA THR A 253 6.97 -7.33 -17.32
C THR A 253 6.05 -6.12 -17.57
N ASP A 254 5.78 -5.81 -18.84
CA ASP A 254 4.87 -4.77 -19.29
C ASP A 254 3.57 -5.29 -19.90
N ALA A 255 3.36 -6.61 -19.98
CA ALA A 255 2.10 -7.13 -20.48
C ALA A 255 1.07 -7.06 -19.36
N VAL A 256 0.25 -6.12 -19.50
CA VAL A 256 -0.80 -5.74 -18.60
C VAL A 256 -2.08 -6.30 -19.19
N LEU A 257 -2.79 -7.08 -18.40
CA LEU A 257 -4.15 -7.46 -18.77
C LEU A 257 -4.97 -6.17 -18.88
N ASP A 258 -5.77 -6.07 -19.91
CA ASP A 258 -6.81 -5.05 -19.93
C ASP A 258 -7.60 -5.17 -18.64
N ASP A 259 -7.70 -4.06 -17.88
CA ASP A 259 -8.45 -4.05 -16.65
C ASP A 259 -7.81 -4.92 -15.53
N GLU A 260 -6.56 -4.63 -15.17
CA GLU A 260 -5.74 -5.35 -14.17
C GLU A 260 -6.35 -5.41 -12.75
N PHE A 261 -7.37 -4.61 -12.45
CA PHE A 261 -7.94 -4.57 -11.12
C PHE A 261 -9.32 -5.21 -11.05
N PRO A 262 -9.57 -6.05 -10.05
CA PRO A 262 -10.91 -6.45 -9.71
C PRO A 262 -11.66 -5.25 -9.12
N LEU A 263 -12.39 -4.51 -9.94
CA LEU A 263 -13.16 -3.37 -9.46
C LEU A 263 -14.27 -3.80 -8.51
N SER A 264 -14.35 -3.11 -7.39
CA SER A 264 -15.54 -3.11 -6.54
C SER A 264 -16.42 -1.89 -6.84
N MET A 265 -17.71 -1.98 -6.53
CA MET A 265 -18.65 -0.86 -6.69
C MET A 265 -18.21 0.37 -5.88
N PHE A 266 -17.62 0.16 -4.71
CA PHE A 266 -17.08 1.24 -3.88
C PHE A 266 -16.03 2.04 -4.64
N PHE A 267 -15.04 1.37 -5.23
CA PHE A 267 -13.95 2.03 -5.92
C PHE A 267 -14.38 2.69 -7.23
N GLU A 268 -15.34 2.12 -7.94
CA GLU A 268 -15.93 2.80 -9.10
C GLU A 268 -16.63 4.11 -8.73
N ALA A 269 -17.38 4.10 -7.64
CA ALA A 269 -18.06 5.31 -7.16
C ALA A 269 -17.06 6.35 -6.61
N LEU A 270 -16.07 5.89 -5.85
CA LEU A 270 -15.04 6.76 -5.27
C LEU A 270 -14.19 7.40 -6.37
N GLU A 271 -13.71 6.64 -7.34
CA GLU A 271 -12.92 7.15 -8.47
C GLU A 271 -13.65 8.28 -9.21
N LYS A 272 -14.93 8.09 -9.54
CA LYS A 272 -15.74 9.11 -10.23
C LYS A 272 -15.79 10.42 -9.45
N LYS A 273 -15.94 10.35 -8.13
CA LYS A 273 -16.00 11.52 -7.25
C LYS A 273 -14.64 12.17 -7.01
N MET A 274 -13.58 11.34 -6.91
CA MET A 274 -12.23 11.81 -6.60
C MET A 274 -11.43 12.27 -7.82
N ARG A 275 -11.85 11.95 -9.02
CA ARG A 275 -11.14 12.32 -10.27
C ARG A 275 -10.74 13.80 -10.35
N PRO A 276 -11.61 14.78 -10.05
CA PRO A 276 -11.22 16.19 -10.03
C PRO A 276 -10.18 16.52 -8.96
N VAL A 277 -10.27 15.87 -7.79
CA VAL A 277 -9.32 16.05 -6.68
C VAL A 277 -7.94 15.54 -7.08
N ILE A 278 -7.86 14.32 -7.64
CA ILE A 278 -6.61 13.73 -8.11
C ILE A 278 -5.98 14.59 -9.20
N ALA A 279 -6.76 15.05 -10.19
CA ALA A 279 -6.28 15.96 -11.22
C ALA A 279 -5.71 17.26 -10.62
N SER A 280 -6.30 17.77 -9.53
CA SER A 280 -5.83 18.98 -8.85
C SER A 280 -4.51 18.79 -8.08
N THR A 281 -4.03 17.57 -7.92
CA THR A 281 -2.74 17.27 -7.29
C THR A 281 -1.59 17.18 -8.30
N GLU A 282 -1.87 17.36 -9.60
CA GLU A 282 -0.82 17.44 -10.60
C GLU A 282 0.07 18.65 -10.35
N GLY A 283 1.36 18.40 -10.16
CA GLY A 283 2.33 19.45 -9.86
C GLY A 283 2.30 20.00 -8.43
N ILE A 284 1.46 19.44 -7.54
CA ILE A 284 1.37 19.89 -6.13
C ILE A 284 2.73 19.79 -5.43
N THR A 285 3.01 20.73 -4.55
CA THR A 285 4.19 20.76 -3.68
C THR A 285 3.79 20.99 -2.22
N GLY A 286 4.73 20.80 -1.30
CA GLY A 286 4.49 21.08 0.12
C GLY A 286 4.28 22.57 0.45
N ARG A 287 4.35 23.44 -0.55
CA ARG A 287 4.14 24.89 -0.42
C ARG A 287 2.73 25.34 -0.81
N ASP A 288 1.93 24.43 -1.36
CA ASP A 288 0.53 24.68 -1.76
C ASP A 288 -0.45 24.41 -0.54
#